data_6ee755de6abe612a2e992b8d9557d880
#
_entry.id   6ee755de6abe612a2e992b8d9557d880
#
_cell.length_a   1.000
_cell.length_b   1.000
_cell.length_c   1.000
_cell.angle_alpha   90.00
_cell.angle_beta   90.00
_cell.angle_gamma   90.00
#
_symmetry.space_group_name_H-M   'P 1'
#
loop_
_entity.id
_entity.type
_entity.pdbx_description
1 polymer ?
#
loop_
_entity_poly.entity_id
_entity_poly.type
_entity_poly.pdbx_seq_one_letter_code
_entity_poly.pdbx_strand_id
1 'polypeptide(L)' 'MPGRTAFIRATDRQIQAIKNMCFNRSNLDYVQSSLERLGKDTLYQLSIGEAKEIISALVRKG' A
#
# COMPACT_ATOMS: atom_id res chain seq x y z
N MET A 1 -16.30 -4.34 21.01
CA MET A 1 -15.87 -4.26 20.60
C MET A 1 -15.73 -4.20 20.00
N PRO A 2 -15.96 -4.12 20.00
CA PRO A 2 -15.84 -4.32 19.07
C PRO A 2 -15.01 -4.17 18.53
N GLY A 3 -14.79 -3.98 18.52
CA GLY A 3 -13.95 -3.93 17.87
C GLY A 3 -12.93 -4.54 17.35
N ARG A 4 -12.85 -5.36 17.27
CA ARG A 4 -11.90 -5.90 16.85
C ARG A 4 -11.85 -5.85 15.58
N THR A 5 -11.12 -5.20 15.07
CA THR A 5 -10.93 -5.19 13.68
C THR A 5 -9.90 -6.15 13.35
N ALA A 6 -10.24 -7.15 12.68
CA ALA A 6 -9.27 -8.12 12.23
C ALA A 6 -8.38 -7.43 11.20
N PHE A 7 -7.08 -7.63 11.30
CA PHE A 7 -6.18 -7.15 10.28
C PHE A 7 -6.40 -7.99 9.02
N ILE A 8 -6.80 -7.36 7.93
CA ILE A 8 -6.99 -8.04 6.66
C ILE A 8 -5.91 -7.59 5.73
N ARG A 9 -5.07 -8.51 5.34
CA ARG A 9 -3.92 -8.23 4.50
C ARG A 9 -4.36 -7.85 3.10
N ALA A 10 -3.59 -6.96 2.47
CA ALA A 10 -3.86 -6.54 1.10
C ALA A 10 -3.93 -7.77 0.19
N THR A 11 -4.79 -7.68 -0.82
CA THR A 11 -4.94 -8.78 -1.75
C THR A 11 -3.75 -8.83 -2.69
N ASP A 12 -3.55 -10.00 -3.29
CA ASP A 12 -2.48 -10.15 -4.28
C ASP A 12 -2.65 -9.17 -5.42
N ARG A 13 -3.90 -8.92 -5.80
CA ARG A 13 -4.18 -7.99 -6.87
C ARG A 13 -3.73 -6.57 -6.50
N GLN A 14 -3.99 -6.17 -5.27
CA GLN A 14 -3.56 -4.86 -4.81
C GLN A 14 -2.04 -4.76 -4.76
N ILE A 15 -1.40 -5.79 -4.24
CA ILE A 15 0.06 -5.83 -4.17
C ILE A 15 0.65 -5.72 -5.57
N GLN A 16 0.09 -6.48 -6.51
CA GLN A 16 0.58 -6.48 -7.88
C GLN A 16 0.40 -5.11 -8.53
N ALA A 17 -0.73 -4.46 -8.26
CA ALA A 17 -0.98 -3.13 -8.80
C ALA A 17 0.05 -2.14 -8.30
N ILE A 18 0.38 -2.19 -7.01
CA ILE A 18 1.38 -1.30 -6.45
C ILE A 18 2.73 -1.59 -7.06
N LYS A 19 3.10 -2.86 -7.19
CA LYS A 19 4.38 -3.22 -7.78
C LYS A 19 4.50 -2.71 -9.21
N ASN A 20 3.43 -2.83 -9.98
CA ASN A 20 3.44 -2.35 -11.35
C ASN A 20 3.64 -0.85 -11.41
N MET A 21 3.04 -0.12 -10.50
CA MET A 21 3.18 1.32 -10.49
C MET A 21 4.56 1.76 -9.99
N CYS A 22 5.27 0.89 -9.28
CA CYS A 22 6.60 1.20 -8.78
C CYS A 22 7.68 1.19 -9.85
N PHE A 23 7.35 0.83 -11.08
CA PHE A 23 8.29 0.98 -12.16
C PHE A 23 8.60 2.46 -12.37
N ASN A 24 7.68 3.33 -12.00
CA ASN A 24 7.93 4.75 -12.01
C ASN A 24 8.67 5.08 -10.71
N ARG A 25 9.84 5.73 -10.83
CA ARG A 25 10.68 6.04 -9.69
C ARG A 25 9.97 6.87 -8.65
N SER A 26 9.23 7.84 -9.12
CA SER A 26 8.47 8.73 -8.25
C SER A 26 7.45 7.95 -7.42
N ASN A 27 6.79 6.99 -8.05
CA ASN A 27 5.83 6.15 -7.36
C ASN A 27 6.53 5.26 -6.34
N LEU A 28 7.68 4.73 -6.72
CA LEU A 28 8.45 3.88 -5.81
C LEU A 28 8.84 4.65 -4.54
N ASP A 29 9.30 5.89 -4.71
CA ASP A 29 9.68 6.72 -3.59
C ASP A 29 8.49 6.97 -2.67
N TYR A 30 7.33 7.23 -3.26
CA TYR A 30 6.12 7.47 -2.48
C TYR A 30 5.74 6.23 -1.67
N VAL A 31 5.81 5.08 -2.31
CA VAL A 31 5.46 3.82 -1.65
C VAL A 31 6.43 3.53 -0.50
N GLN A 32 7.71 3.72 -0.74
CA GLN A 32 8.70 3.49 0.32
C GLN A 32 8.49 4.42 1.50
N SER A 33 8.21 5.68 1.23
CA SER A 33 7.94 6.64 2.30
C SER A 33 6.68 6.25 3.07
N SER A 34 5.67 5.78 2.36
CA SER A 34 4.44 5.34 3.01
C SER A 34 4.68 4.16 3.92
N LEU A 35 5.48 3.20 3.46
CA LEU A 35 5.79 2.03 4.28
C LEU A 35 6.52 2.45 5.55
N GLU A 36 7.47 3.34 5.42
CA GLU A 36 8.21 3.83 6.59
C GLU A 36 7.29 4.51 7.58
N ARG A 37 6.41 5.34 7.08
CA ARG A 37 5.49 6.07 7.94
C ARG A 37 4.54 5.13 8.67
N LEU A 38 4.18 4.03 8.04
CA LEU A 38 3.29 3.04 8.62
C LEU A 38 4.02 2.01 9.48
N GLY A 39 5.34 2.05 9.49
CA GLY A 39 6.12 1.09 10.25
C GLY A 39 6.14 -0.28 9.64
N LYS A 40 6.03 -0.35 8.32
CA LYS A 40 6.02 -1.63 7.61
C LYS A 40 7.30 -1.80 6.81
N ASP A 41 7.72 -3.04 6.66
CA ASP A 41 8.94 -3.33 5.91
C ASP A 41 8.63 -3.70 4.47
N THR A 42 7.50 -4.32 4.22
CA THR A 42 7.17 -4.79 2.88
C THR A 42 5.71 -4.49 2.56
N LEU A 43 5.38 -4.56 1.28
CA LEU A 43 4.01 -4.39 0.83
C LEU A 43 3.09 -5.44 1.43
N TYR A 44 3.63 -6.61 1.70
CA TYR A 44 2.82 -7.72 2.20
C TYR A 44 2.32 -7.48 3.62
N GLN A 45 2.83 -6.48 4.29
CA GLN A 45 2.39 -6.12 5.63
C GLN A 45 1.25 -5.11 5.62
N LEU A 46 0.90 -4.60 4.45
CA LEU A 46 -0.17 -3.61 4.35
C LEU A 46 -1.53 -4.28 4.50
N SER A 47 -2.45 -3.54 5.09
CA SER A 47 -3.85 -3.96 5.11
C SER A 47 -4.52 -3.56 3.80
N ILE A 48 -5.72 -4.10 3.58
CA ILE A 48 -6.49 -3.74 2.39
C ILE A 48 -6.73 -2.24 2.33
N GLY A 49 -7.07 -1.63 3.46
CA GLY A 49 -7.32 -0.20 3.51
C GLY A 49 -6.10 0.62 3.18
N GLU A 50 -4.95 0.22 3.74
CA GLU A 50 -3.70 0.92 3.49
C GLU A 50 -3.29 0.80 2.03
N ALA A 51 -3.40 -0.39 1.48
CA ALA A 51 -3.05 -0.60 0.09
C ALA A 51 -3.96 0.21 -0.84
N LYS A 52 -5.24 0.24 -0.51
CA LYS A 52 -6.19 1.01 -1.31
C LYS A 52 -5.83 2.49 -1.34
N GLU A 53 -5.44 3.02 -0.19
CA GLU A 53 -5.06 4.43 -0.13
C GLU A 53 -3.82 4.73 -0.94
N ILE A 54 -2.85 3.83 -0.87
CA ILE A 54 -1.63 4.01 -1.64
C ILE A 54 -1.94 3.98 -3.12
N ILE A 55 -2.73 3.01 -3.56
CA ILE A 55 -3.10 2.91 -4.96
C ILE A 55 -3.82 4.17 -5.43
N SER A 56 -4.78 4.65 -4.63
CA SER A 56 -5.51 5.85 -4.98
C SER A 56 -4.60 7.05 -5.12
N ALA A 57 -3.64 7.19 -4.22
CA ALA A 57 -2.70 8.28 -4.28
C ALA A 57 -1.81 8.20 -5.51
N LEU A 58 -1.36 6.99 -5.85
CA LEU A 58 -0.50 6.82 -7.02
C LEU A 58 -1.25 7.13 -8.31
N VAL A 59 -2.50 6.69 -8.39
CA VAL A 59 -3.33 6.98 -9.56
C VAL A 59 -3.53 8.48 -9.70
N ARG A 60 -3.75 9.16 -8.58
CA ARG A 60 -3.97 10.58 -8.61
C ARG A 60 -2.72 11.35 -8.98
N LYS A 61 -1.56 10.85 -8.56
CA LYS A 61 -0.30 11.49 -8.93
C LYS A 61 -0.04 11.39 -10.43
N GLY A 62 -0.36 10.23 -10.95
CA GLY A 62 -0.11 9.97 -12.33
C GLY A 62 -1.03 10.77 -13.19
#